data_b993075709eb10b99736e91cbd408766
#
_entry.id   b993075709eb10b99736e91cbd408766
#
_cell.length_a   1.000
_cell.length_b   1.000
_cell.length_c   1.000
_cell.angle_alpha   90.00
_cell.angle_beta   90.00
_cell.angle_gamma   90.00
#
_symmetry.space_group_name_H-M   'P 1'
#
loop_
_entity.id
_entity.type
_entity.pdbx_description
1 polymer ?
#
loop_
_entity_poly.entity_id
_entity_poly.type
_entity_poly.pdbx_seq_one_letter_code
_entity_poly.pdbx_strand_id
1 'polypeptide(L)'
;MARNIQLAVDVGHRALRAVKIRPGRRTTLTATVFETIPESVATDDAAAIGAALGAAMARAGLGAGPAVFALDRSITSFKRLELPTDDPDELPAMVQIAVERELPIDAGDAVIDFSIIERNPGVFVVEAVAVPKREIERIHAIADAASLKVARIAPRCHGAMRLADPVEPTLFLDVTGEGLELGLVEDGFLKWSRGVALDGVDGAPPTADELVPEIRRSWLSYRVSAGEIESPMLLVLGGEQIADSIGRISEATGLTTQRFIGDRRVQADVDMRGVWPLVGLLLPTAADRQVDLAAPRQTPDRAARIRQKTLAIAGLALIAAGIGWTIGGSQLESLRSESTDLLGKARAGKDEHLRFKRDVLRAGHLEAWTSVRPAWLEHLLVVAAPGIDRGGTVLDEFGGFLEDDKIAFTPEKKFVVDPNVRIIVEGESRSRDAAAEVRDVLVADDRYVLRTTGADAGGGRRLPYPFGFSMRTKVIDPGPVKSDPDSESDSESDSETGGEE
;
A
#
# COMPACT_ATOMS: atom_id res chain seq x y z
N MET A 1 8.50 -22.65 -11.56
CA MET A 1 9.04 -23.51 -10.50
C MET A 1 9.80 -22.65 -9.54
N ALA A 2 9.33 -22.49 -8.30
CA ALA A 2 10.06 -21.77 -7.27
C ALA A 2 11.41 -22.48 -7.04
N ARG A 3 12.52 -21.77 -7.31
CA ARG A 3 13.86 -22.29 -7.00
C ARG A 3 13.94 -22.49 -5.50
N ASN A 4 14.28 -23.71 -5.07
CA ASN A 4 14.43 -24.04 -3.65
C ASN A 4 15.70 -23.40 -3.12
N ILE A 5 15.61 -22.10 -2.76
CA ILE A 5 16.73 -21.32 -2.23
C ILE A 5 16.93 -21.77 -0.80
N GLN A 6 18.17 -22.17 -0.47
CA GLN A 6 18.51 -22.75 0.83
C GLN A 6 19.48 -21.88 1.65
N LEU A 7 19.96 -20.78 1.08
CA LEU A 7 20.97 -19.91 1.66
C LEU A 7 20.39 -18.49 1.80
N ALA A 8 20.55 -17.89 2.98
CA ALA A 8 20.32 -16.46 3.17
C ALA A 8 21.56 -15.80 3.78
N VAL A 9 21.81 -14.58 3.35
CA VAL A 9 22.99 -13.79 3.72
C VAL A 9 22.53 -12.40 4.14
N ASP A 10 23.13 -11.88 5.20
CA ASP A 10 23.01 -10.51 5.67
C ASP A 10 24.43 -9.92 5.79
N VAL A 11 24.63 -8.79 5.15
CA VAL A 11 25.90 -8.05 5.15
C VAL A 11 25.65 -6.68 5.75
N GLY A 12 25.98 -6.54 7.03
CA GLY A 12 25.98 -5.27 7.74
C GLY A 12 27.24 -4.44 7.46
N HIS A 13 27.41 -3.36 8.20
CA HIS A 13 28.62 -2.53 8.11
C HIS A 13 29.85 -3.25 8.68
N ARG A 14 29.66 -4.00 9.77
CA ARG A 14 30.75 -4.69 10.48
C ARG A 14 30.47 -6.18 10.72
N ALA A 15 29.31 -6.69 10.38
CA ALA A 15 28.97 -8.09 10.61
C ALA A 15 28.52 -8.81 9.34
N LEU A 16 28.99 -10.05 9.20
CA LEU A 16 28.60 -11.00 8.16
C LEU A 16 27.77 -12.11 8.82
N ARG A 17 26.60 -12.36 8.30
CA ARG A 17 25.72 -13.43 8.74
C ARG A 17 25.26 -14.25 7.55
N ALA A 18 25.28 -15.55 7.69
CA ALA A 18 24.70 -16.43 6.69
C ALA A 18 24.06 -17.65 7.36
N VAL A 19 23.01 -18.15 6.74
CA VAL A 19 22.33 -19.37 7.18
C VAL A 19 22.06 -20.28 6.01
N LYS A 20 22.21 -21.58 6.23
CA LYS A 20 21.83 -22.61 5.28
C LYS A 20 20.78 -23.52 5.89
N ILE A 21 19.71 -23.72 5.13
CA ILE A 21 18.64 -24.63 5.51
C ILE A 21 18.60 -25.84 4.57
N ARG A 22 18.01 -26.92 5.08
CA ARG A 22 17.55 -28.05 4.29
C ARG A 22 16.03 -28.09 4.38
N PRO A 23 15.32 -27.97 3.25
CA PRO A 23 13.87 -28.11 3.24
C PRO A 23 13.48 -29.57 3.53
N GLY A 24 12.36 -29.71 4.25
CA GLY A 24 11.80 -31.01 4.63
C GLY A 24 10.40 -30.80 5.21
N ARG A 25 9.87 -31.82 5.88
CA ARG A 25 8.60 -31.68 6.62
C ARG A 25 8.71 -30.61 7.70
N ARG A 26 9.89 -30.47 8.31
CA ARG A 26 10.34 -29.30 9.04
C ARG A 26 11.60 -28.80 8.35
N THR A 27 11.75 -27.49 8.28
CA THR A 27 12.98 -26.88 7.77
C THR A 27 14.10 -27.13 8.76
N THR A 28 15.19 -27.74 8.32
CA THR A 28 16.36 -27.98 9.20
C THR A 28 17.42 -26.95 8.91
N LEU A 29 17.87 -26.21 9.93
CA LEU A 29 19.02 -25.34 9.87
C LEU A 29 20.30 -26.19 9.97
N THR A 30 21.15 -26.11 8.95
CA THR A 30 22.32 -27.02 8.84
C THR A 30 23.64 -26.34 9.12
N ALA A 31 23.75 -25.04 8.89
CA ALA A 31 24.96 -24.27 9.17
C ALA A 31 24.64 -22.77 9.32
N THR A 32 25.43 -22.07 10.11
CA THR A 32 25.37 -20.64 10.34
C THR A 32 26.77 -20.02 10.26
N VAL A 33 26.81 -18.77 9.81
CA VAL A 33 27.99 -17.90 9.89
C VAL A 33 27.60 -16.67 10.70
N PHE A 34 28.47 -16.30 11.62
CA PHE A 34 28.43 -15.01 12.28
C PHE A 34 29.88 -14.56 12.46
N GLU A 35 30.31 -13.59 11.70
CA GLU A 35 31.67 -13.07 11.75
C GLU A 35 31.68 -11.55 11.65
N THR A 36 32.68 -10.94 12.30
CA THR A 36 32.90 -9.49 12.21
C THR A 36 33.79 -9.19 11.01
N ILE A 37 33.43 -8.19 10.24
CA ILE A 37 34.27 -7.66 9.16
C ILE A 37 35.47 -6.98 9.81
N PRO A 38 36.72 -7.35 9.43
CA PRO A 38 37.91 -6.72 9.99
C PRO A 38 37.91 -5.19 9.78
N GLU A 39 38.40 -4.44 10.76
CA GLU A 39 38.49 -2.97 10.68
C GLU A 39 39.35 -2.48 9.51
N SER A 40 40.30 -3.31 9.06
CA SER A 40 41.12 -3.05 7.89
C SER A 40 40.34 -3.06 6.57
N VAL A 41 39.12 -3.60 6.57
CA VAL A 41 38.23 -3.62 5.41
C VAL A 41 37.35 -2.37 5.44
N ALA A 42 37.45 -1.54 4.40
CA ALA A 42 36.58 -0.39 4.27
C ALA A 42 35.11 -0.83 4.05
N THR A 43 34.18 -0.13 4.65
CA THR A 43 32.74 -0.48 4.62
C THR A 43 32.10 -0.33 3.25
N ASP A 44 32.74 0.41 2.35
CA ASP A 44 32.35 0.61 0.94
C ASP A 44 33.09 -0.32 -0.04
N ASP A 45 34.10 -1.06 0.43
CA ASP A 45 34.81 -2.05 -0.40
C ASP A 45 34.02 -3.35 -0.54
N ALA A 46 33.08 -3.38 -1.48
CA ALA A 46 32.24 -4.54 -1.76
C ALA A 46 33.07 -5.81 -2.12
N ALA A 47 34.21 -5.64 -2.79
CA ALA A 47 35.04 -6.78 -3.18
C ALA A 47 35.74 -7.42 -1.98
N ALA A 48 36.32 -6.60 -1.09
CA ALA A 48 36.95 -7.12 0.14
C ALA A 48 35.92 -7.74 1.10
N ILE A 49 34.74 -7.12 1.25
CA ILE A 49 33.62 -7.66 2.04
C ILE A 49 33.17 -9.00 1.46
N GLY A 50 33.01 -9.10 0.14
CA GLY A 50 32.62 -10.34 -0.53
C GLY A 50 33.65 -11.46 -0.37
N ALA A 51 34.94 -11.13 -0.47
CA ALA A 51 36.02 -12.07 -0.20
C ALA A 51 36.01 -12.58 1.25
N ALA A 52 35.79 -11.69 2.23
CA ALA A 52 35.65 -12.06 3.64
C ALA A 52 34.43 -12.98 3.87
N LEU A 53 33.29 -12.66 3.27
CA LEU A 53 32.08 -13.49 3.30
C LEU A 53 32.35 -14.88 2.73
N GLY A 54 32.95 -14.96 1.53
CA GLY A 54 33.29 -16.23 0.89
C GLY A 54 34.21 -17.10 1.76
N ALA A 55 35.22 -16.48 2.38
CA ALA A 55 36.14 -17.16 3.32
C ALA A 55 35.40 -17.65 4.59
N ALA A 56 34.53 -16.84 5.16
CA ALA A 56 33.72 -17.20 6.33
C ALA A 56 32.79 -18.38 6.02
N MET A 57 32.12 -18.33 4.89
CA MET A 57 31.24 -19.39 4.43
C MET A 57 31.98 -20.70 4.16
N ALA A 58 33.17 -20.63 3.58
CA ALA A 58 34.00 -21.80 3.32
C ALA A 58 34.43 -22.49 4.66
N ARG A 59 34.82 -21.68 5.67
CA ARG A 59 35.14 -22.21 7.01
C ARG A 59 33.98 -22.91 7.68
N ALA A 60 32.75 -22.38 7.47
CA ALA A 60 31.51 -22.96 8.01
C ALA A 60 30.95 -24.12 7.17
N GLY A 61 31.59 -24.50 6.07
CA GLY A 61 31.10 -25.55 5.17
C GLY A 61 29.86 -25.17 4.37
N LEU A 62 29.58 -23.88 4.24
CA LEU A 62 28.52 -23.35 3.40
C LEU A 62 29.04 -23.26 1.96
N GLY A 63 28.55 -24.13 1.08
CA GLY A 63 28.95 -24.10 -0.34
C GLY A 63 28.38 -22.88 -1.07
N ALA A 64 29.01 -22.55 -2.19
CA ALA A 64 28.49 -21.56 -3.14
C ALA A 64 27.13 -21.99 -3.69
N GLY A 65 26.27 -21.02 -4.00
CA GLY A 65 24.94 -21.30 -4.56
C GLY A 65 24.04 -20.08 -4.64
N PRO A 66 22.79 -20.28 -5.02
CA PRO A 66 21.80 -19.22 -5.00
C PRO A 66 21.44 -18.81 -3.57
N ALA A 67 21.51 -17.50 -3.30
CA ALA A 67 21.29 -16.94 -1.99
C ALA A 67 20.22 -15.85 -2.01
N VAL A 68 19.47 -15.74 -0.91
CA VAL A 68 18.68 -14.54 -0.58
C VAL A 68 19.58 -13.59 0.17
N PHE A 69 19.66 -12.34 -0.27
CA PHE A 69 20.34 -11.29 0.46
C PHE A 69 19.33 -10.45 1.25
N ALA A 70 19.58 -10.28 2.53
CA ALA A 70 18.78 -9.44 3.42
C ALA A 70 19.24 -7.98 3.34
N LEU A 71 18.29 -7.06 3.33
CA LEU A 71 18.52 -5.63 3.43
C LEU A 71 18.02 -5.12 4.78
N ASP A 72 18.81 -4.25 5.39
CA ASP A 72 18.43 -3.55 6.60
C ASP A 72 17.24 -2.60 6.37
N ARG A 73 16.39 -2.48 7.38
CA ARG A 73 15.21 -1.60 7.30
C ARG A 73 15.56 -0.13 7.18
N SER A 74 16.70 0.29 7.69
CA SER A 74 17.15 1.70 7.67
C SER A 74 17.44 2.22 6.26
N ILE A 75 17.83 1.34 5.33
CA ILE A 75 18.11 1.68 3.93
C ILE A 75 16.93 1.42 2.99
N THR A 76 15.81 0.94 3.52
CA THR A 76 14.61 0.61 2.75
C THR A 76 13.47 1.57 3.07
N SER A 77 12.72 1.98 2.07
CA SER A 77 11.51 2.78 2.22
C SER A 77 10.29 1.91 1.98
N PHE A 78 9.31 1.98 2.86
CA PHE A 78 8.08 1.20 2.78
C PHE A 78 6.89 2.13 2.65
N LYS A 79 5.94 1.74 1.81
CA LYS A 79 4.66 2.42 1.70
C LYS A 79 3.54 1.42 1.43
N ARG A 80 2.46 1.52 2.21
CA ARG A 80 1.21 0.85 1.91
C ARG A 80 0.42 1.71 0.94
N LEU A 81 -0.01 1.11 -0.16
CA LEU A 81 -0.72 1.76 -1.25
C LEU A 81 -2.03 1.03 -1.53
N GLU A 82 -3.09 1.80 -1.71
CA GLU A 82 -4.38 1.31 -2.22
C GLU A 82 -4.49 1.71 -3.69
N LEU A 83 -4.52 0.72 -4.57
CA LEU A 83 -4.46 0.92 -6.01
C LEU A 83 -5.78 0.52 -6.65
N PRO A 84 -6.49 1.45 -7.31
CA PRO A 84 -7.82 1.22 -7.87
C PRO A 84 -7.73 0.45 -9.20
N THR A 85 -7.44 -0.84 -9.14
CA THR A 85 -7.40 -1.74 -10.31
C THR A 85 -7.76 -3.16 -9.90
N ASP A 86 -8.31 -3.93 -10.85
CA ASP A 86 -8.52 -5.38 -10.77
C ASP A 86 -7.47 -6.15 -11.58
N ASP A 87 -6.66 -5.45 -12.38
CA ASP A 87 -5.65 -6.07 -13.24
C ASP A 87 -4.28 -6.11 -12.56
N PRO A 88 -3.79 -7.29 -12.15
CA PRO A 88 -2.47 -7.40 -11.54
C PRO A 88 -1.32 -7.00 -12.48
N ASP A 89 -1.54 -6.98 -13.80
CA ASP A 89 -0.54 -6.55 -14.78
C ASP A 89 -0.31 -5.02 -14.76
N GLU A 90 -1.25 -4.24 -14.21
CA GLU A 90 -1.13 -2.79 -14.05
C GLU A 90 -0.38 -2.38 -12.78
N LEU A 91 -0.38 -3.25 -11.77
CA LEU A 91 0.20 -2.94 -10.46
C LEU A 91 1.63 -2.40 -10.52
N PRO A 92 2.58 -2.95 -11.30
CA PRO A 92 3.95 -2.46 -11.28
C PRO A 92 4.05 -0.99 -11.71
N ALA A 93 3.30 -0.57 -12.75
CA ALA A 93 3.28 0.81 -13.21
C ALA A 93 2.61 1.74 -12.19
N MET A 94 1.49 1.31 -11.60
CA MET A 94 0.78 2.10 -10.59
C MET A 94 1.59 2.28 -9.32
N VAL A 95 2.26 1.22 -8.85
CA VAL A 95 3.16 1.27 -7.70
C VAL A 95 4.30 2.26 -7.95
N GLN A 96 4.93 2.21 -9.13
CA GLN A 96 6.00 3.14 -9.48
C GLN A 96 5.53 4.59 -9.40
N ILE A 97 4.41 4.93 -10.01
CA ILE A 97 3.83 6.28 -9.99
C ILE A 97 3.47 6.73 -8.58
N ALA A 98 2.90 5.83 -7.77
CA ALA A 98 2.51 6.15 -6.40
C ALA A 98 3.73 6.37 -5.50
N VAL A 99 4.78 5.55 -5.64
CA VAL A 99 6.03 5.69 -4.90
C VAL A 99 6.73 7.00 -5.24
N GLU A 100 6.78 7.40 -6.52
CA GLU A 100 7.34 8.69 -6.97
C GLU A 100 6.64 9.90 -6.32
N ARG A 101 5.35 9.80 -6.05
CA ARG A 101 4.57 10.88 -5.43
C ARG A 101 4.71 10.95 -3.92
N GLU A 102 4.88 9.81 -3.27
CA GLU A 102 4.73 9.69 -1.82
C GLU A 102 6.05 9.52 -1.07
N LEU A 103 7.10 9.07 -1.74
CA LEU A 103 8.42 8.92 -1.15
C LEU A 103 9.38 9.97 -1.70
N PRO A 104 10.26 10.54 -0.86
CA PRO A 104 11.27 11.50 -1.29
C PRO A 104 12.45 10.78 -1.97
N ILE A 105 12.15 9.90 -2.93
CA ILE A 105 13.13 9.09 -3.66
C ILE A 105 12.88 9.34 -5.14
N ASP A 106 13.95 9.67 -5.88
CA ASP A 106 13.91 9.66 -7.33
C ASP A 106 13.73 8.21 -7.81
N ALA A 107 12.60 7.89 -8.44
CA ALA A 107 12.34 6.55 -8.95
C ALA A 107 13.36 6.13 -10.01
N GLY A 108 14.00 7.09 -10.67
CA GLY A 108 15.14 6.86 -11.56
C GLY A 108 16.33 6.22 -10.85
N ASP A 109 16.54 6.51 -9.57
CA ASP A 109 17.67 6.06 -8.75
C ASP A 109 17.29 4.98 -7.74
N ALA A 110 16.03 4.49 -7.75
CA ALA A 110 15.55 3.44 -6.88
C ALA A 110 15.20 2.15 -7.64
N VAL A 111 15.30 1.04 -6.94
CA VAL A 111 14.66 -0.23 -7.30
C VAL A 111 13.41 -0.37 -6.44
N ILE A 112 12.28 -0.60 -7.10
CA ILE A 112 10.97 -0.69 -6.45
C ILE A 112 10.38 -2.05 -6.75
N ASP A 113 9.94 -2.75 -5.70
CA ASP A 113 9.09 -3.94 -5.82
C ASP A 113 8.00 -3.89 -4.76
N PHE A 114 7.04 -4.78 -4.81
CA PHE A 114 5.91 -4.78 -3.88
C PHE A 114 5.43 -6.19 -3.55
N SER A 115 4.73 -6.32 -2.44
CA SER A 115 3.94 -7.50 -2.10
C SER A 115 2.45 -7.16 -2.08
N ILE A 116 1.59 -8.11 -2.46
CA ILE A 116 0.15 -7.94 -2.39
C ILE A 116 -0.32 -8.34 -1.00
N ILE A 117 -0.95 -7.40 -0.29
CA ILE A 117 -1.52 -7.59 1.03
C ILE A 117 -2.96 -8.09 0.92
N GLU A 118 -3.79 -7.35 0.17
CA GLU A 118 -5.21 -7.64 0.04
C GLU A 118 -5.66 -7.51 -1.43
N ARG A 119 -6.65 -8.30 -1.79
CA ARG A 119 -7.31 -8.24 -3.09
C ARG A 119 -8.80 -8.04 -2.84
N ASN A 120 -9.22 -6.80 -2.97
CA ASN A 120 -10.63 -6.42 -2.86
C ASN A 120 -11.19 -6.14 -4.26
N PRO A 121 -12.48 -6.30 -4.50
CA PRO A 121 -13.09 -5.92 -5.78
C PRO A 121 -12.76 -4.47 -6.13
N GLY A 122 -12.11 -4.23 -7.27
CA GLY A 122 -11.70 -2.91 -7.74
C GLY A 122 -10.48 -2.31 -7.06
N VAL A 123 -9.87 -2.94 -6.06
CA VAL A 123 -8.75 -2.37 -5.31
C VAL A 123 -7.76 -3.42 -4.86
N PHE A 124 -6.50 -3.24 -5.20
CA PHE A 124 -5.40 -3.96 -4.57
C PHE A 124 -4.77 -3.12 -3.46
N VAL A 125 -4.55 -3.74 -2.31
CA VAL A 125 -3.70 -3.17 -1.27
C VAL A 125 -2.33 -3.83 -1.37
N VAL A 126 -1.30 -3.02 -1.56
CA VAL A 126 0.07 -3.50 -1.71
C VAL A 126 1.01 -2.82 -0.71
N GLU A 127 2.06 -3.52 -0.33
CA GLU A 127 3.21 -2.95 0.36
C GLU A 127 4.32 -2.74 -0.66
N ALA A 128 4.58 -1.50 -1.01
CA ALA A 128 5.69 -1.11 -1.86
C ALA A 128 6.98 -0.96 -1.04
N VAL A 129 8.07 -1.46 -1.60
CA VAL A 129 9.42 -1.35 -1.03
C VAL A 129 10.32 -0.70 -2.07
N ALA A 130 11.00 0.37 -1.67
CA ALA A 130 11.94 1.09 -2.50
C ALA A 130 13.32 1.14 -1.85
N VAL A 131 14.37 0.94 -2.65
CA VAL A 131 15.77 0.92 -2.21
C VAL A 131 16.63 1.64 -3.25
N PRO A 132 17.64 2.45 -2.85
CA PRO A 132 18.57 3.05 -3.81
C PRO A 132 19.28 1.98 -4.67
N LYS A 133 19.40 2.20 -5.97
CA LYS A 133 20.06 1.28 -6.91
C LYS A 133 21.46 0.90 -6.47
N ARG A 134 22.21 1.86 -5.94
CA ARG A 134 23.58 1.64 -5.44
C ARG A 134 23.66 0.51 -4.40
N GLU A 135 22.63 0.32 -3.57
CA GLU A 135 22.63 -0.76 -2.57
C GLU A 135 22.43 -2.13 -3.22
N ILE A 136 21.61 -2.19 -4.26
CA ILE A 136 21.43 -3.41 -5.06
C ILE A 136 22.73 -3.75 -5.80
N GLU A 137 23.35 -2.76 -6.43
CA GLU A 137 24.65 -2.93 -7.12
C GLU A 137 25.75 -3.36 -6.14
N ARG A 138 25.79 -2.77 -4.94
CA ARG A 138 26.72 -3.16 -3.87
C ARG A 138 26.53 -4.64 -3.50
N ILE A 139 25.28 -5.10 -3.32
CA ILE A 139 25.00 -6.52 -3.02
C ILE A 139 25.46 -7.43 -4.13
N HIS A 140 25.23 -7.06 -5.40
CA HIS A 140 25.71 -7.86 -6.53
C HIS A 140 27.23 -7.96 -6.53
N ALA A 141 27.95 -6.86 -6.31
CA ALA A 141 29.40 -6.85 -6.23
C ALA A 141 29.94 -7.74 -5.07
N ILE A 142 29.30 -7.69 -3.90
CA ILE A 142 29.63 -8.55 -2.75
C ILE A 142 29.38 -10.02 -3.10
N ALA A 143 28.23 -10.32 -3.70
CA ALA A 143 27.86 -11.68 -4.07
C ALA A 143 28.84 -12.28 -5.09
N ASP A 144 29.21 -11.51 -6.12
CA ASP A 144 30.15 -11.95 -7.14
C ASP A 144 31.53 -12.24 -6.52
N ALA A 145 32.03 -11.36 -5.64
CA ALA A 145 33.29 -11.56 -4.94
C ALA A 145 33.25 -12.76 -3.97
N ALA A 146 32.07 -13.07 -3.40
CA ALA A 146 31.85 -14.24 -2.57
C ALA A 146 31.55 -15.54 -3.38
N SER A 147 31.53 -15.47 -4.71
CA SER A 147 31.14 -16.58 -5.60
C SER A 147 29.70 -17.07 -5.35
N LEU A 148 28.81 -16.17 -4.96
CA LEU A 148 27.39 -16.42 -4.71
C LEU A 148 26.55 -15.93 -5.89
N LYS A 149 25.42 -16.57 -6.11
CA LYS A 149 24.41 -16.10 -7.06
C LYS A 149 23.30 -15.40 -6.32
N VAL A 150 23.08 -14.15 -6.58
CA VAL A 150 21.89 -13.43 -6.07
C VAL A 150 20.65 -14.07 -6.67
N ALA A 151 19.85 -14.70 -5.84
CA ALA A 151 18.60 -15.31 -6.23
C ALA A 151 17.39 -14.47 -5.86
N ARG A 152 17.51 -13.67 -4.79
CA ARG A 152 16.54 -12.69 -4.33
C ARG A 152 17.22 -11.68 -3.40
N ILE A 153 16.75 -10.46 -3.41
CA ILE A 153 17.08 -9.44 -2.41
C ILE A 153 15.79 -9.02 -1.73
N ALA A 154 15.74 -9.07 -0.40
CA ALA A 154 14.54 -8.77 0.36
C ALA A 154 14.84 -8.05 1.67
N PRO A 155 13.92 -7.20 2.19
CA PRO A 155 14.08 -6.59 3.51
C PRO A 155 14.18 -7.65 4.61
N ARG A 156 15.08 -7.46 5.56
CA ARG A 156 15.27 -8.36 6.69
C ARG A 156 14.04 -8.45 7.58
N CYS A 157 13.32 -7.34 7.76
CA CYS A 157 12.07 -7.30 8.51
C CYS A 157 10.97 -8.22 7.94
N HIS A 158 10.99 -8.55 6.64
CA HIS A 158 10.08 -9.56 6.08
C HIS A 158 10.38 -10.96 6.59
N GLY A 159 11.62 -11.24 6.94
CA GLY A 159 11.98 -12.49 7.62
C GLY A 159 11.47 -12.51 9.05
N ALA A 160 11.65 -11.43 9.79
CA ALA A 160 11.13 -11.28 11.15
C ALA A 160 9.59 -11.37 11.18
N MET A 161 8.91 -10.69 10.25
CA MET A 161 7.44 -10.77 10.08
C MET A 161 6.94 -12.22 9.97
N ARG A 162 7.63 -13.09 9.26
CA ARG A 162 7.22 -14.48 9.05
C ARG A 162 7.38 -15.36 10.28
N LEU A 163 8.06 -14.87 11.30
CA LEU A 163 8.24 -15.55 12.59
C LEU A 163 7.19 -15.10 13.61
N ALA A 164 6.51 -13.98 13.37
CA ALA A 164 5.39 -13.51 14.19
C ALA A 164 4.18 -14.44 14.07
N ASP A 165 3.30 -14.38 15.06
CA ASP A 165 2.03 -15.10 14.99
C ASP A 165 1.16 -14.49 13.88
N PRO A 166 0.61 -15.30 12.97
CA PRO A 166 -0.24 -14.77 11.90
C PRO A 166 -1.65 -14.36 12.37
N VAL A 167 -2.06 -14.72 13.58
CA VAL A 167 -3.42 -14.50 14.10
C VAL A 167 -3.48 -13.32 15.05
N GLU A 168 -2.47 -13.20 15.94
CA GLU A 168 -2.45 -12.15 16.96
C GLU A 168 -1.56 -10.98 16.53
N PRO A 169 -2.02 -9.72 16.71
CA PRO A 169 -1.17 -8.56 16.46
C PRO A 169 0.13 -8.66 17.24
N THR A 170 1.25 -8.71 16.52
CA THR A 170 2.58 -8.90 17.10
C THR A 170 3.49 -7.77 16.70
N LEU A 171 4.03 -7.05 17.67
CA LEU A 171 5.14 -6.13 17.46
C LEU A 171 6.44 -6.92 17.58
N PHE A 172 7.21 -7.07 16.52
CA PHE A 172 8.55 -7.64 16.66
C PHE A 172 9.61 -6.56 16.86
N LEU A 173 10.61 -6.90 17.64
CA LEU A 173 11.86 -6.17 17.80
C LEU A 173 12.99 -7.08 17.34
N ASP A 174 13.63 -6.75 16.23
CA ASP A 174 14.82 -7.44 15.76
C ASP A 174 16.08 -6.63 16.13
N VAL A 175 16.91 -7.21 16.96
CA VAL A 175 18.21 -6.67 17.38
C VAL A 175 19.35 -7.62 16.94
N THR A 176 19.10 -8.43 15.93
CA THR A 176 20.11 -9.34 15.37
C THR A 176 21.04 -8.62 14.39
N GLY A 177 20.63 -7.45 13.91
CA GLY A 177 21.43 -6.56 13.06
C GLY A 177 22.40 -5.68 13.84
N GLU A 178 22.93 -4.67 13.17
CA GLU A 178 23.81 -3.63 13.76
C GLU A 178 22.99 -2.42 14.28
N GLY A 179 21.69 -2.48 14.12
CA GLY A 179 20.71 -1.55 14.64
C GLY A 179 19.52 -2.31 15.21
N LEU A 180 18.43 -1.61 15.39
CA LEU A 180 17.16 -2.23 15.74
C LEU A 180 16.16 -2.08 14.57
N GLU A 181 15.37 -3.11 14.37
CA GLU A 181 14.21 -3.06 13.51
C GLU A 181 12.95 -3.37 14.32
N LEU A 182 11.98 -2.50 14.24
CA LEU A 182 10.64 -2.69 14.81
C LEU A 182 9.64 -2.89 13.69
N GLY A 183 8.69 -3.79 13.88
CA GLY A 183 7.61 -3.96 12.93
C GLY A 183 6.36 -4.54 13.59
N LEU A 184 5.21 -3.94 13.29
CA LEU A 184 3.90 -4.44 13.68
C LEU A 184 3.36 -5.36 12.59
N VAL A 185 3.03 -6.57 12.97
CA VAL A 185 2.44 -7.61 12.12
C VAL A 185 1.00 -7.84 12.54
N GLU A 186 0.09 -7.76 11.60
CA GLU A 186 -1.31 -8.15 11.74
C GLU A 186 -1.74 -8.94 10.50
N ASP A 187 -2.50 -10.00 10.70
CA ASP A 187 -2.96 -10.89 9.63
C ASP A 187 -1.83 -11.47 8.76
N GLY A 188 -0.64 -11.57 9.35
CA GLY A 188 0.57 -12.05 8.67
C GLY A 188 1.20 -11.03 7.70
N PHE A 189 0.85 -9.75 7.80
CA PHE A 189 1.41 -8.65 7.02
C PHE A 189 2.02 -7.57 7.89
N LEU A 190 3.01 -6.89 7.36
CA LEU A 190 3.65 -5.77 8.01
C LEU A 190 2.76 -4.53 7.88
N LYS A 191 2.18 -4.07 8.99
CA LYS A 191 1.37 -2.84 9.03
C LYS A 191 2.22 -1.60 9.17
N TRP A 192 3.32 -1.73 9.87
CA TRP A 192 4.27 -0.65 10.14
C TRP A 192 5.65 -1.23 10.41
N SER A 193 6.69 -0.49 10.02
CA SER A 193 8.06 -0.85 10.37
C SER A 193 8.95 0.38 10.47
N ARG A 194 9.96 0.27 11.35
CA ARG A 194 10.99 1.29 11.52
C ARG A 194 12.34 0.62 11.78
N GLY A 195 13.36 1.05 11.04
CA GLY A 195 14.75 0.74 11.31
C GLY A 195 15.44 1.94 11.98
N VAL A 196 16.27 1.68 12.94
CA VAL A 196 17.12 2.68 13.59
C VAL A 196 18.54 2.13 13.60
N ALA A 197 19.46 2.88 12.97
CA ALA A 197 20.87 2.61 13.12
C ALA A 197 21.27 2.96 14.57
N LEU A 198 21.98 2.06 15.22
CA LEU A 198 22.56 2.32 16.52
C LEU A 198 24.06 2.47 16.34
N ASP A 199 24.61 3.54 16.87
CA ASP A 199 26.05 3.77 16.87
C ASP A 199 26.70 2.82 17.90
N GLY A 200 26.64 1.51 17.63
CA GLY A 200 27.27 0.51 18.47
C GLY A 200 28.79 0.70 18.46
N VAL A 201 29.38 0.76 19.61
CA VAL A 201 30.83 0.78 19.77
C VAL A 201 31.37 -0.58 19.34
N ASP A 202 32.15 -0.62 18.27
CA ASP A 202 33.01 -1.78 17.86
C ASP A 202 32.26 -3.09 17.55
N GLY A 203 31.06 -3.04 16.99
CA GLY A 203 30.32 -4.25 16.60
C GLY A 203 29.78 -5.06 17.79
N ALA A 204 29.83 -4.51 19.00
CA ALA A 204 29.16 -5.09 20.16
C ALA A 204 27.63 -4.99 19.99
N PRO A 205 26.86 -5.98 20.48
CA PRO A 205 25.41 -5.90 20.46
C PRO A 205 24.94 -4.70 21.32
N PRO A 206 23.87 -4.00 20.87
CA PRO A 206 23.39 -2.83 21.58
C PRO A 206 22.93 -3.18 23.01
N THR A 207 23.22 -2.30 23.93
CA THR A 207 22.84 -2.42 25.34
C THR A 207 21.36 -2.06 25.56
N ALA A 208 20.81 -2.48 26.72
CA ALA A 208 19.45 -2.07 27.07
C ALA A 208 19.29 -0.55 27.17
N ASP A 209 20.34 0.17 27.56
CA ASP A 209 20.33 1.62 27.71
C ASP A 209 20.25 2.34 26.36
N GLU A 210 20.79 1.74 25.31
CA GLU A 210 20.68 2.23 23.95
C GLU A 210 19.33 1.84 23.29
N LEU A 211 18.88 0.59 23.55
CA LEU A 211 17.66 0.05 22.94
C LEU A 211 16.38 0.69 23.47
N VAL A 212 16.25 0.78 24.81
CA VAL A 212 15.00 1.16 25.47
C VAL A 212 14.49 2.55 25.02
N PRO A 213 15.31 3.62 24.95
CA PRO A 213 14.86 4.92 24.50
C PRO A 213 14.34 4.89 23.04
N GLU A 214 15.03 4.17 22.16
CA GLU A 214 14.67 4.09 20.74
C GLU A 214 13.41 3.27 20.51
N ILE A 215 13.24 2.16 21.22
CA ILE A 215 12.01 1.36 21.17
C ILE A 215 10.83 2.20 21.63
N ARG A 216 10.96 2.87 22.79
CA ARG A 216 9.92 3.73 23.34
C ARG A 216 9.56 4.86 22.40
N ARG A 217 10.55 5.57 21.83
CA ARG A 217 10.34 6.64 20.85
C ARG A 217 9.60 6.13 19.62
N SER A 218 10.04 5.01 19.09
CA SER A 218 9.45 4.40 17.89
C SER A 218 8.01 3.94 18.13
N TRP A 219 7.75 3.29 19.26
CA TRP A 219 6.41 2.83 19.65
C TRP A 219 5.45 4.00 19.90
N LEU A 220 5.90 5.02 20.64
CA LEU A 220 5.08 6.21 20.88
C LEU A 220 4.79 6.96 19.57
N SER A 221 5.77 7.09 18.68
CA SER A 221 5.58 7.72 17.36
C SER A 221 4.52 6.98 16.54
N TYR A 222 4.54 5.65 16.55
CA TYR A 222 3.53 4.85 15.88
C TYR A 222 2.14 5.06 16.49
N ARG A 223 2.00 4.98 17.81
CA ARG A 223 0.72 5.18 18.52
C ARG A 223 0.09 6.55 18.25
N VAL A 224 0.89 7.58 18.17
CA VAL A 224 0.40 8.94 17.85
C VAL A 224 -0.16 9.00 16.42
N SER A 225 0.45 8.28 15.47
CA SER A 225 -0.01 8.30 14.07
C SER A 225 -1.17 7.34 13.80
N ALA A 226 -1.27 6.23 14.52
CA ALA A 226 -2.24 5.17 14.27
C ALA A 226 -3.49 5.22 15.19
N GLY A 227 -3.47 6.06 16.23
CA GLY A 227 -4.57 6.20 17.20
C GLY A 227 -4.59 5.11 18.28
N GLU A 228 -5.76 4.83 18.85
CA GLU A 228 -5.92 3.75 19.83
C GLU A 228 -5.79 2.39 19.15
N ILE A 229 -4.83 1.60 19.63
CA ILE A 229 -4.54 0.26 19.14
C ILE A 229 -4.54 -0.67 20.35
N GLU A 230 -5.06 -1.88 20.18
CA GLU A 230 -4.83 -2.95 21.14
C GLU A 230 -3.33 -3.14 21.36
N SER A 231 -2.93 -3.34 22.62
CA SER A 231 -1.51 -3.51 22.95
C SER A 231 -1.02 -4.86 22.39
N PRO A 232 -0.20 -4.88 21.34
CA PRO A 232 0.32 -6.12 20.79
C PRO A 232 1.30 -6.78 21.76
N MET A 233 1.54 -8.06 21.57
CA MET A 233 2.69 -8.71 22.20
C MET A 233 3.98 -8.23 21.54
N LEU A 234 4.99 -7.88 22.33
CA LEU A 234 6.32 -7.54 21.83
C LEU A 234 7.19 -8.81 21.78
N LEU A 235 7.51 -9.25 20.58
CA LEU A 235 8.36 -10.41 20.32
C LEU A 235 9.79 -9.95 20.02
N VAL A 236 10.75 -10.30 20.87
CA VAL A 236 12.14 -9.87 20.73
C VAL A 236 12.98 -10.95 20.07
N LEU A 237 13.51 -10.63 18.90
CA LEU A 237 14.47 -11.43 18.14
C LEU A 237 15.89 -10.96 18.49
N GLY A 238 16.67 -11.80 19.15
CA GLY A 238 18.04 -11.46 19.59
C GLY A 238 18.76 -12.64 20.22
N GLY A 239 20.03 -12.44 20.52
CA GLY A 239 20.85 -13.42 21.23
C GLY A 239 20.49 -13.53 22.72
N GLU A 240 21.26 -14.34 23.48
CA GLU A 240 21.04 -14.51 24.91
C GLU A 240 21.27 -13.21 25.71
N GLN A 241 22.17 -12.36 25.25
CA GLN A 241 22.47 -11.07 25.86
C GLN A 241 21.26 -10.12 25.97
N ILE A 242 20.23 -10.30 25.12
CA ILE A 242 19.02 -9.52 25.23
C ILE A 242 18.09 -10.02 26.35
N ALA A 243 18.28 -11.24 26.85
CA ALA A 243 17.42 -11.84 27.86
C ALA A 243 17.31 -10.98 29.12
N ASP A 244 18.43 -10.42 29.57
CA ASP A 244 18.52 -9.57 30.77
C ASP A 244 17.80 -8.20 30.53
N SER A 245 17.60 -7.81 29.28
CA SER A 245 16.98 -6.56 28.91
C SER A 245 15.46 -6.66 28.76
N ILE A 246 14.89 -7.86 28.66
CA ILE A 246 13.46 -8.10 28.39
C ILE A 246 12.57 -7.39 29.43
N GLY A 247 12.89 -7.51 30.72
CA GLY A 247 12.13 -6.88 31.79
C GLY A 247 12.12 -5.35 31.67
N ARG A 248 13.27 -4.75 31.38
CA ARG A 248 13.42 -3.30 31.18
C ARG A 248 12.69 -2.81 29.94
N ILE A 249 12.72 -3.58 28.86
CA ILE A 249 11.98 -3.26 27.63
C ILE A 249 10.48 -3.32 27.89
N SER A 250 10.00 -4.35 28.59
CA SER A 250 8.59 -4.49 28.96
C SER A 250 8.11 -3.33 29.84
N GLU A 251 8.86 -2.96 30.86
CA GLU A 251 8.56 -1.84 31.74
C GLU A 251 8.51 -0.51 30.97
N ALA A 252 9.49 -0.27 30.11
CA ALA A 252 9.61 0.99 29.36
C ALA A 252 8.56 1.17 28.28
N THR A 253 8.06 0.08 27.68
CA THR A 253 7.05 0.11 26.62
C THR A 253 5.63 -0.07 27.13
N GLY A 254 5.47 -0.69 28.31
CA GLY A 254 4.18 -1.14 28.82
C GLY A 254 3.59 -2.34 28.08
N LEU A 255 4.39 -3.00 27.20
CA LEU A 255 3.94 -4.13 26.39
C LEU A 255 4.35 -5.45 27.06
N THR A 256 3.49 -6.47 26.91
CA THR A 256 3.87 -7.85 27.21
C THR A 256 5.01 -8.26 26.29
N THR A 257 6.21 -8.46 26.85
CA THR A 257 7.43 -8.71 26.08
C THR A 257 7.87 -10.14 26.22
N GLN A 258 8.13 -10.81 25.12
CA GLN A 258 8.60 -12.19 25.08
C GLN A 258 9.82 -12.31 24.15
N ARG A 259 10.83 -13.07 24.59
CA ARG A 259 11.95 -13.43 23.72
C ARG A 259 11.52 -14.53 22.75
N PHE A 260 11.86 -14.38 21.50
CA PHE A 260 11.71 -15.43 20.51
C PHE A 260 12.74 -16.54 20.77
N ILE A 261 12.25 -17.74 21.03
CA ILE A 261 13.08 -18.91 21.37
C ILE A 261 13.12 -19.95 20.25
N GLY A 262 12.24 -19.84 19.26
CA GLY A 262 12.20 -20.75 18.13
C GLY A 262 10.86 -20.83 17.44
N ASP A 263 10.87 -21.43 16.26
CA ASP A 263 9.71 -21.65 15.41
C ASP A 263 9.47 -23.17 15.25
N ARG A 264 8.22 -23.61 15.42
CA ARG A 264 7.82 -25.03 15.30
C ARG A 264 8.06 -25.60 13.90
N ARG A 265 8.16 -24.75 12.88
CA ARG A 265 8.46 -25.11 11.49
C ARG A 265 9.94 -25.39 11.27
N VAL A 266 10.81 -24.99 12.21
CA VAL A 266 12.26 -25.05 12.08
C VAL A 266 12.86 -25.98 13.15
N GLN A 267 13.75 -26.86 12.73
CA GLN A 267 14.60 -27.64 13.61
C GLN A 267 16.03 -27.14 13.44
N ALA A 268 16.74 -26.95 14.53
CA ALA A 268 18.10 -26.46 14.52
C ALA A 268 19.02 -27.44 15.25
N ASP A 269 20.10 -27.81 14.58
CA ASP A 269 21.21 -28.60 15.14
C ASP A 269 22.45 -27.71 15.38
N VAL A 270 22.30 -26.40 15.16
CA VAL A 270 23.37 -25.39 15.24
C VAL A 270 22.89 -24.14 16.00
N ASP A 271 23.85 -23.28 16.35
CA ASP A 271 23.57 -22.04 17.05
C ASP A 271 22.68 -21.11 16.19
N MET A 272 21.54 -20.70 16.74
CA MET A 272 20.53 -19.88 16.10
C MET A 272 20.64 -18.39 16.42
N ARG A 273 21.61 -17.98 17.23
CA ARG A 273 21.75 -16.59 17.66
C ARG A 273 21.96 -15.66 16.48
N GLY A 274 21.18 -14.60 16.41
CA GLY A 274 21.34 -13.55 15.42
C GLY A 274 20.93 -13.89 13.98
N VAL A 275 20.31 -15.04 13.72
CA VAL A 275 20.02 -15.48 12.34
C VAL A 275 18.54 -15.75 12.06
N TRP A 276 17.69 -15.60 13.05
CA TRP A 276 16.25 -15.90 12.88
C TRP A 276 15.58 -15.16 11.74
N PRO A 277 15.79 -13.85 11.51
CA PRO A 277 15.19 -13.17 10.38
C PRO A 277 15.62 -13.76 9.02
N LEU A 278 16.88 -14.21 8.92
CA LEU A 278 17.38 -14.88 7.71
C LEU A 278 16.68 -16.21 7.47
N VAL A 279 16.45 -16.97 8.54
CA VAL A 279 15.66 -18.22 8.48
C VAL A 279 14.24 -17.91 8.01
N GLY A 280 13.62 -16.88 8.55
CA GLY A 280 12.29 -16.43 8.13
C GLY A 280 12.21 -16.07 6.66
N LEU A 281 13.26 -15.47 6.06
CA LEU A 281 13.33 -15.19 4.63
C LEU A 281 13.33 -16.46 3.77
N LEU A 282 13.82 -17.58 4.31
CA LEU A 282 13.89 -18.87 3.63
C LEU A 282 12.64 -19.74 3.82
N LEU A 283 11.76 -19.39 4.77
CA LEU A 283 10.50 -20.12 4.96
C LEU A 283 9.59 -19.97 3.74
N PRO A 284 8.85 -21.04 3.38
CA PRO A 284 7.92 -21.00 2.25
C PRO A 284 6.87 -19.91 2.42
N THR A 285 6.63 -19.17 1.35
CA THR A 285 5.56 -18.17 1.27
C THR A 285 5.06 -18.03 -0.16
N ALA A 286 3.85 -17.53 -0.34
CA ALA A 286 3.28 -17.30 -1.65
C ALA A 286 4.08 -16.26 -2.45
N ALA A 287 4.19 -16.44 -3.75
CA ALA A 287 5.03 -15.60 -4.61
C ALA A 287 4.55 -14.14 -4.66
N ASP A 288 3.24 -13.92 -4.58
CA ASP A 288 2.62 -12.58 -4.56
C ASP A 288 2.87 -11.81 -3.24
N ARG A 289 3.21 -12.55 -2.18
CA ARG A 289 3.59 -12.01 -0.86
C ARG A 289 5.12 -11.86 -0.67
N GLN A 290 5.90 -12.07 -1.73
CA GLN A 290 7.36 -11.93 -1.68
C GLN A 290 7.78 -10.65 -2.40
N VAL A 291 8.64 -9.88 -1.76
CA VAL A 291 9.41 -8.82 -2.40
C VAL A 291 10.71 -9.39 -2.92
N ASP A 292 11.07 -9.05 -4.15
CA ASP A 292 12.34 -9.40 -4.78
C ASP A 292 12.96 -8.20 -5.51
N LEU A 293 13.83 -7.49 -4.81
CA LEU A 293 14.52 -6.33 -5.36
C LEU A 293 15.65 -6.69 -6.35
N ALA A 294 16.04 -7.99 -6.45
CA ALA A 294 16.97 -8.45 -7.48
C ALA A 294 16.27 -8.63 -8.83
N ALA A 295 14.99 -8.96 -8.81
CA ALA A 295 14.16 -9.14 -10.01
C ALA A 295 12.77 -8.52 -9.76
N PRO A 296 12.69 -7.19 -9.64
CA PRO A 296 11.44 -6.50 -9.31
C PRO A 296 10.38 -6.75 -10.37
N ARG A 297 9.13 -6.73 -9.96
CA ARG A 297 7.99 -6.87 -10.87
C ARG A 297 8.00 -5.74 -11.87
N GLN A 298 7.88 -6.10 -13.12
CA GLN A 298 7.83 -5.16 -14.22
C GLN A 298 6.46 -5.21 -14.88
N THR A 299 6.04 -4.06 -15.39
CA THR A 299 4.85 -4.01 -16.24
C THR A 299 5.06 -4.96 -17.43
N PRO A 300 4.17 -5.93 -17.63
CA PRO A 300 4.34 -6.85 -18.74
C PRO A 300 4.33 -6.06 -20.06
N ASP A 301 5.35 -6.25 -20.88
CA ASP A 301 5.38 -5.66 -22.21
C ASP A 301 4.31 -6.34 -23.08
N ARG A 302 3.10 -5.74 -23.01
CA ARG A 302 1.96 -6.19 -23.82
C ARG A 302 2.29 -6.11 -25.31
N ALA A 303 3.10 -5.15 -25.72
CA ALA A 303 3.53 -4.99 -27.10
C ALA A 303 4.47 -6.12 -27.52
N ALA A 304 5.41 -6.52 -26.67
CA ALA A 304 6.27 -7.69 -26.93
C ALA A 304 5.49 -8.99 -26.95
N ARG A 305 4.53 -9.18 -26.04
CA ARG A 305 3.62 -10.35 -26.05
C ARG A 305 2.74 -10.36 -27.31
N ILE A 306 2.23 -9.23 -27.73
CA ILE A 306 1.47 -9.09 -28.98
C ILE A 306 2.38 -9.36 -30.18
N ARG A 307 3.61 -8.80 -30.21
CA ARG A 307 4.60 -9.06 -31.25
C ARG A 307 5.01 -10.54 -31.29
N GLN A 308 5.24 -11.19 -30.17
CA GLN A 308 5.53 -12.62 -30.13
C GLN A 308 4.35 -13.49 -30.61
N LYS A 309 3.11 -13.14 -30.20
CA LYS A 309 1.91 -13.81 -30.72
C LYS A 309 1.72 -13.55 -32.22
N THR A 310 1.95 -12.32 -32.69
CA THR A 310 1.88 -12.01 -34.14
C THR A 310 3.00 -12.67 -34.92
N LEU A 311 4.22 -12.76 -34.37
CA LEU A 311 5.34 -13.51 -35.01
C LEU A 311 5.07 -15.03 -35.02
N ALA A 312 4.50 -15.59 -33.95
CA ALA A 312 4.11 -17.01 -33.93
C ALA A 312 2.97 -17.27 -34.90
N ILE A 313 1.97 -16.40 -34.98
CA ILE A 313 0.86 -16.47 -35.96
C ILE A 313 1.39 -16.28 -37.37
N ALA A 314 2.33 -15.35 -37.61
CA ALA A 314 2.96 -15.14 -38.88
C ALA A 314 3.82 -16.35 -39.33
N GLY A 315 4.54 -16.97 -38.37
CA GLY A 315 5.28 -18.21 -38.61
C GLY A 315 4.36 -19.37 -39.01
N LEU A 316 3.24 -19.55 -38.29
CA LEU A 316 2.23 -20.57 -38.63
C LEU A 316 1.55 -20.26 -39.96
N ALA A 317 1.27 -18.98 -40.27
CA ALA A 317 0.71 -18.56 -41.55
C ALA A 317 1.69 -18.81 -42.72
N LEU A 318 2.99 -18.62 -42.52
CA LEU A 318 4.01 -18.93 -43.51
C LEU A 318 4.12 -20.46 -43.78
N ILE A 319 4.01 -21.29 -42.75
CA ILE A 319 3.99 -22.74 -42.90
C ILE A 319 2.70 -23.17 -43.60
N ALA A 320 1.54 -22.61 -43.23
CA ALA A 320 0.26 -22.88 -43.90
C ALA A 320 0.24 -22.39 -45.36
N ALA A 321 0.87 -21.22 -45.61
CA ALA A 321 1.04 -20.70 -46.99
C ALA A 321 1.99 -21.56 -47.82
N GLY A 322 3.05 -22.13 -47.23
CA GLY A 322 3.93 -23.08 -47.88
C GLY A 322 3.23 -24.39 -48.27
N ILE A 323 2.34 -24.87 -47.41
CA ILE A 323 1.50 -26.04 -47.66
C ILE A 323 0.37 -25.73 -48.67
N GLY A 324 -0.26 -24.53 -48.55
CA GLY A 324 -1.33 -24.11 -49.44
C GLY A 324 -0.88 -23.74 -50.85
N TRP A 325 0.39 -23.26 -51.01
CA TRP A 325 0.98 -22.98 -52.33
C TRP A 325 1.15 -24.26 -53.17
N THR A 326 1.35 -25.38 -52.53
CA THR A 326 1.46 -26.68 -53.22
C THR A 326 0.09 -27.26 -53.63
N ILE A 327 -1.03 -26.76 -53.10
CA ILE A 327 -2.37 -27.35 -53.31
C ILE A 327 -3.36 -26.48 -54.09
N GLY A 328 -3.12 -25.19 -54.27
CA GLY A 328 -4.10 -24.41 -55.03
C GLY A 328 -3.92 -22.89 -55.04
N GLY A 329 -3.15 -22.38 -55.96
CA GLY A 329 -2.72 -20.97 -56.02
C GLY A 329 -3.73 -19.94 -56.54
N SER A 330 -4.97 -20.29 -56.89
CA SER A 330 -5.89 -19.31 -57.50
C SER A 330 -7.17 -18.94 -56.70
N GLN A 331 -7.45 -19.66 -55.61
CA GLN A 331 -8.61 -19.32 -54.77
C GLN A 331 -8.27 -18.58 -53.46
N LEU A 332 -7.00 -18.46 -53.13
CA LEU A 332 -6.53 -17.89 -51.85
C LEU A 332 -6.51 -16.36 -51.83
N GLU A 333 -6.43 -15.69 -52.97
CA GLU A 333 -6.32 -14.22 -53.02
C GLU A 333 -7.62 -13.52 -52.71
N SER A 334 -8.77 -14.05 -53.12
CA SER A 334 -10.09 -13.46 -52.82
C SER A 334 -10.50 -13.64 -51.34
N LEU A 335 -10.20 -14.83 -50.77
CA LEU A 335 -10.46 -15.13 -49.36
C LEU A 335 -9.55 -14.31 -48.40
N ARG A 336 -8.32 -13.96 -48.81
CA ARG A 336 -7.42 -13.12 -48.07
C ARG A 336 -7.89 -11.67 -47.97
N SER A 337 -8.39 -11.12 -49.07
CA SER A 337 -8.89 -9.72 -49.08
C SER A 337 -10.16 -9.58 -48.22
N GLU A 338 -11.01 -10.57 -48.24
CA GLU A 338 -12.24 -10.62 -47.44
C GLU A 338 -11.97 -10.80 -45.93
N SER A 339 -11.00 -11.68 -45.56
CA SER A 339 -10.66 -11.88 -44.17
C SER A 339 -9.96 -10.69 -43.52
N THR A 340 -9.11 -9.94 -44.28
CA THR A 340 -8.46 -8.73 -43.78
C THR A 340 -9.44 -7.57 -43.64
N ASP A 341 -10.39 -7.46 -44.52
CA ASP A 341 -11.45 -6.43 -44.43
C ASP A 341 -12.40 -6.70 -43.23
N LEU A 342 -12.78 -7.96 -43.00
CA LEU A 342 -13.61 -8.37 -41.87
C LEU A 342 -12.85 -8.20 -40.50
N LEU A 343 -11.57 -8.50 -40.45
CA LEU A 343 -10.76 -8.29 -39.25
C LEU A 343 -10.54 -6.80 -38.95
N GLY A 344 -10.39 -5.98 -40.00
CA GLY A 344 -10.31 -4.53 -39.88
C GLY A 344 -11.61 -3.95 -39.31
N LYS A 345 -12.77 -4.35 -39.88
CA LYS A 345 -14.09 -3.95 -39.39
C LYS A 345 -14.38 -4.41 -37.96
N ALA A 346 -13.98 -5.63 -37.60
CA ALA A 346 -14.15 -6.16 -36.23
C ALA A 346 -13.31 -5.38 -35.20
N ARG A 347 -12.07 -5.00 -35.54
CA ARG A 347 -11.21 -4.19 -34.66
C ARG A 347 -11.73 -2.77 -34.52
N ALA A 348 -12.11 -2.13 -35.64
CA ALA A 348 -12.69 -0.79 -35.63
C ALA A 348 -13.99 -0.74 -34.79
N GLY A 349 -14.87 -1.72 -34.98
CA GLY A 349 -16.11 -1.83 -34.20
C GLY A 349 -15.89 -2.08 -32.70
N LYS A 350 -14.87 -2.86 -32.35
CA LYS A 350 -14.54 -3.10 -30.94
C LYS A 350 -13.98 -1.87 -30.24
N ASP A 351 -13.10 -1.12 -30.91
CA ASP A 351 -12.53 0.10 -30.37
C ASP A 351 -13.58 1.22 -30.26
N GLU A 352 -14.48 1.31 -31.26
CA GLU A 352 -15.60 2.23 -31.25
C GLU A 352 -16.60 1.91 -30.12
N HIS A 353 -16.92 0.62 -29.92
CA HIS A 353 -17.79 0.19 -28.83
C HIS A 353 -17.17 0.46 -27.46
N LEU A 354 -15.87 0.25 -27.29
CA LEU A 354 -15.17 0.57 -26.04
C LEU A 354 -15.11 2.08 -25.78
N ARG A 355 -14.91 2.88 -26.82
CA ARG A 355 -15.01 4.36 -26.72
C ARG A 355 -16.40 4.78 -26.32
N PHE A 356 -17.42 4.26 -26.99
CA PHE A 356 -18.81 4.54 -26.65
C PHE A 356 -19.14 4.19 -25.19
N LYS A 357 -18.79 2.97 -24.76
CA LYS A 357 -19.00 2.57 -23.35
C LYS A 357 -18.31 3.49 -22.36
N ARG A 358 -17.08 3.91 -22.65
CA ARG A 358 -16.34 4.84 -21.80
C ARG A 358 -17.01 6.21 -21.75
N ASP A 359 -17.50 6.68 -22.91
CA ASP A 359 -18.12 8.00 -23.01
C ASP A 359 -19.50 8.00 -22.34
N VAL A 360 -20.27 6.92 -22.45
CA VAL A 360 -21.51 6.71 -21.69
C VAL A 360 -21.25 6.71 -20.17
N LEU A 361 -20.21 6.00 -19.70
CA LEU A 361 -19.86 6.02 -18.28
C LEU A 361 -19.42 7.41 -17.82
N ARG A 362 -18.66 8.14 -18.63
CA ARG A 362 -18.27 9.52 -18.33
C ARG A 362 -19.46 10.46 -18.27
N ALA A 363 -20.40 10.32 -19.21
CA ALA A 363 -21.64 11.12 -19.22
C ALA A 363 -22.46 10.84 -17.95
N GLY A 364 -22.69 9.58 -17.60
CA GLY A 364 -23.41 9.22 -16.40
C GLY A 364 -22.72 9.67 -15.10
N HIS A 365 -21.39 9.68 -15.07
CA HIS A 365 -20.64 10.21 -13.94
C HIS A 365 -20.82 11.74 -13.81
N LEU A 366 -20.75 12.47 -14.92
CA LEU A 366 -20.98 13.92 -14.95
C LEU A 366 -22.44 14.27 -14.61
N GLU A 367 -23.39 13.49 -15.09
CA GLU A 367 -24.81 13.65 -14.78
C GLU A 367 -25.08 13.46 -13.28
N ALA A 368 -24.52 12.39 -12.69
CA ALA A 368 -24.61 12.17 -11.25
C ALA A 368 -24.01 13.35 -10.46
N TRP A 369 -22.85 13.86 -10.87
CA TRP A 369 -22.20 15.00 -10.22
C TRP A 369 -23.03 16.30 -10.34
N THR A 370 -23.67 16.55 -11.49
CA THR A 370 -24.48 17.74 -11.73
C THR A 370 -25.92 17.64 -11.19
N SER A 371 -26.36 16.41 -10.80
CA SER A 371 -27.70 16.17 -10.25
C SER A 371 -27.90 16.73 -8.85
N VAL A 372 -26.82 16.90 -8.08
CA VAL A 372 -26.88 17.42 -6.72
C VAL A 372 -27.00 18.94 -6.77
N ARG A 373 -28.18 19.44 -6.46
CA ARG A 373 -28.48 20.87 -6.41
C ARG A 373 -29.16 21.23 -5.10
N PRO A 374 -28.38 21.48 -4.01
CA PRO A 374 -28.98 21.90 -2.76
C PRO A 374 -29.76 23.19 -2.91
N ALA A 375 -30.92 23.26 -2.28
CA ALA A 375 -31.80 24.44 -2.32
C ALA A 375 -31.29 25.53 -1.36
N TRP A 376 -30.13 26.12 -1.66
CA TRP A 376 -29.44 27.08 -0.79
C TRP A 376 -30.32 28.19 -0.26
N LEU A 377 -31.28 28.71 -1.10
CA LEU A 377 -32.20 29.77 -0.69
C LEU A 377 -33.20 29.30 0.35
N GLU A 378 -33.65 28.03 0.28
CA GLU A 378 -34.51 27.47 1.33
C GLU A 378 -33.80 27.34 2.65
N HIS A 379 -32.54 26.86 2.62
CA HIS A 379 -31.73 26.78 3.82
C HIS A 379 -31.42 28.17 4.40
N LEU A 380 -31.13 29.16 3.55
CA LEU A 380 -30.96 30.55 3.99
C LEU A 380 -32.22 31.11 4.63
N LEU A 381 -33.41 30.85 4.02
CA LEU A 381 -34.68 31.29 4.58
C LEU A 381 -34.96 30.68 5.95
N VAL A 382 -34.68 29.40 6.16
CA VAL A 382 -34.83 28.75 7.48
C VAL A 382 -33.97 29.43 8.53
N VAL A 383 -32.74 29.75 8.19
CA VAL A 383 -31.81 30.43 9.12
C VAL A 383 -32.19 31.88 9.37
N ALA A 384 -32.68 32.58 8.35
CA ALA A 384 -33.00 34.01 8.44
C ALA A 384 -34.38 34.30 9.06
N ALA A 385 -35.32 33.32 9.00
CA ALA A 385 -36.69 33.51 9.49
C ALA A 385 -36.82 34.07 10.91
N PRO A 386 -36.05 33.57 11.91
CA PRO A 386 -36.13 34.08 13.28
C PRO A 386 -35.70 35.56 13.39
N GLY A 387 -34.75 36.00 12.60
CA GLY A 387 -34.22 37.36 12.60
C GLY A 387 -35.11 38.37 11.89
N ILE A 388 -35.84 37.96 10.89
CA ILE A 388 -36.71 38.84 10.08
C ILE A 388 -37.87 39.40 10.88
N ASP A 389 -38.47 38.59 11.75
CA ASP A 389 -39.71 39.00 12.48
C ASP A 389 -39.41 39.91 13.69
N ARG A 390 -38.22 39.90 14.27
CA ARG A 390 -37.94 40.59 15.53
C ARG A 390 -36.74 41.55 15.51
N GLY A 391 -35.97 41.64 14.44
CA GLY A 391 -34.83 42.54 14.32
C GLY A 391 -33.75 42.34 15.39
N GLY A 392 -33.69 41.13 15.97
CA GLY A 392 -32.79 40.80 17.05
C GLY A 392 -31.45 40.25 16.63
N THR A 393 -31.31 39.87 15.35
CA THR A 393 -30.16 39.15 14.82
C THR A 393 -29.80 39.69 13.43
N VAL A 394 -28.51 39.75 13.12
CA VAL A 394 -27.97 40.10 11.81
C VAL A 394 -27.09 38.95 11.37
N LEU A 395 -27.37 38.38 10.20
CA LEU A 395 -26.50 37.39 9.58
C LEU A 395 -25.40 38.11 8.79
N ASP A 396 -24.15 37.84 9.09
CA ASP A 396 -23.01 38.43 8.42
C ASP A 396 -22.52 37.51 7.29
N GLU A 397 -22.56 36.20 7.50
CA GLU A 397 -22.12 35.23 6.54
C GLU A 397 -23.03 33.99 6.52
N PHE A 398 -23.39 33.54 5.33
CA PHE A 398 -24.01 32.27 5.09
C PHE A 398 -23.21 31.52 4.03
N GLY A 399 -22.46 30.52 4.45
CA GLY A 399 -21.65 29.67 3.60
C GLY A 399 -22.29 28.30 3.40
N GLY A 400 -22.63 27.96 2.17
CA GLY A 400 -23.07 26.61 1.81
C GLY A 400 -21.93 25.85 1.14
N PHE A 401 -21.62 24.66 1.64
CA PHE A 401 -20.55 23.81 1.13
C PHE A 401 -21.13 22.45 0.73
N LEU A 402 -20.88 22.07 -0.50
CA LEU A 402 -21.14 20.74 -1.02
C LEU A 402 -19.78 20.00 -1.03
N GLU A 403 -19.63 19.02 -0.17
CA GLU A 403 -18.48 18.13 -0.16
C GLU A 403 -18.89 16.81 -0.81
N ASP A 404 -18.43 16.59 -2.02
CA ASP A 404 -18.67 15.35 -2.76
C ASP A 404 -17.72 14.28 -2.25
N ASP A 405 -18.12 13.57 -1.19
CA ASP A 405 -17.23 12.57 -0.60
C ASP A 405 -17.12 11.29 -1.42
N LYS A 406 -18.17 10.85 -2.13
CA LYS A 406 -18.07 9.62 -2.93
C LYS A 406 -19.15 9.56 -4.03
N ILE A 407 -18.69 9.48 -5.27
CA ILE A 407 -19.53 8.97 -6.35
C ILE A 407 -19.33 7.45 -6.40
N ALA A 408 -20.31 6.68 -6.03
CA ALA A 408 -20.27 5.23 -6.07
C ALA A 408 -20.92 4.71 -7.36
N PHE A 409 -20.27 3.71 -7.98
CA PHE A 409 -20.85 2.97 -9.09
C PHE A 409 -21.55 1.72 -8.52
N THR A 410 -22.87 1.67 -8.66
CA THR A 410 -23.67 0.60 -8.06
C THR A 410 -23.67 -0.69 -8.91
N PRO A 411 -24.04 -1.85 -8.33
CA PRO A 411 -24.24 -3.08 -9.11
C PRO A 411 -25.27 -2.95 -10.23
N GLU A 412 -26.20 -1.99 -10.11
CA GLU A 412 -27.19 -1.65 -11.11
C GLU A 412 -26.64 -0.82 -12.28
N LYS A 413 -25.33 -0.62 -12.34
CA LYS A 413 -24.60 0.15 -13.36
C LYS A 413 -24.98 1.63 -13.41
N LYS A 414 -25.34 2.22 -12.27
CA LYS A 414 -25.63 3.64 -12.11
C LYS A 414 -24.63 4.29 -11.16
N PHE A 415 -24.31 5.56 -11.45
CA PHE A 415 -23.57 6.38 -10.51
C PHE A 415 -24.52 6.99 -9.50
N VAL A 416 -24.20 6.86 -8.22
CA VAL A 416 -24.98 7.44 -7.12
C VAL A 416 -24.05 8.35 -6.33
N VAL A 417 -24.52 9.57 -6.08
CA VAL A 417 -23.82 10.57 -5.26
C VAL A 417 -24.46 10.56 -3.88
N ASP A 418 -23.62 10.48 -2.85
CA ASP A 418 -24.04 10.70 -1.46
C ASP A 418 -23.53 12.09 -1.05
N PRO A 419 -24.34 13.13 -1.21
CA PRO A 419 -23.88 14.50 -1.01
C PRO A 419 -23.74 14.81 0.47
N ASN A 420 -22.57 15.29 0.87
CA ASN A 420 -22.35 15.84 2.18
C ASN A 420 -22.52 17.36 2.14
N VAL A 421 -23.70 17.82 2.51
CA VAL A 421 -24.02 19.27 2.51
C VAL A 421 -23.75 19.83 3.88
N ARG A 422 -22.95 20.89 3.95
CA ARG A 422 -22.69 21.65 5.18
C ARG A 422 -23.06 23.10 5.01
N ILE A 423 -23.56 23.68 6.08
CA ILE A 423 -23.88 25.12 6.15
C ILE A 423 -23.06 25.72 7.31
N ILE A 424 -22.48 26.87 7.05
CA ILE A 424 -21.85 27.73 8.05
C ILE A 424 -22.66 29.01 8.10
N VAL A 425 -23.04 29.39 9.31
CA VAL A 425 -23.80 30.61 9.58
C VAL A 425 -23.05 31.42 10.61
N GLU A 426 -22.71 32.63 10.26
CA GLU A 426 -22.09 33.60 11.18
C GLU A 426 -22.92 34.86 11.26
N GLY A 427 -23.00 35.42 12.43
CA GLY A 427 -23.80 36.64 12.62
C GLY A 427 -23.63 37.26 14.01
N GLU A 428 -24.34 38.35 14.21
CA GLU A 428 -24.36 39.12 15.45
C GLU A 428 -25.79 39.25 15.95
N SER A 429 -25.96 39.25 17.26
CA SER A 429 -27.29 39.38 17.90
C SER A 429 -27.29 40.42 19.02
N ARG A 430 -28.50 40.91 19.32
CA ARG A 430 -28.72 41.88 20.42
C ARG A 430 -28.69 41.25 21.80
N SER A 431 -29.05 39.97 21.89
CA SER A 431 -29.06 39.21 23.12
C SER A 431 -28.61 37.75 22.87
N ARG A 432 -28.23 37.06 23.94
CA ARG A 432 -27.90 35.63 23.88
C ARG A 432 -29.12 34.79 23.48
N ASP A 433 -30.31 35.20 23.92
CA ASP A 433 -31.55 34.49 23.61
C ASP A 433 -31.88 34.59 22.13
N ALA A 434 -31.62 35.73 21.47
CA ALA A 434 -31.81 35.89 20.04
C ALA A 434 -30.82 35.01 19.22
N ALA A 435 -29.60 34.82 19.68
CA ALA A 435 -28.67 33.89 19.07
C ALA A 435 -29.07 32.41 19.31
N ALA A 436 -29.61 32.11 20.50
CA ALA A 436 -30.14 30.79 20.82
C ALA A 436 -31.36 30.43 19.96
N GLU A 437 -32.24 31.41 19.65
CA GLU A 437 -33.41 31.18 18.80
C GLU A 437 -33.02 30.71 17.39
N VAL A 438 -31.97 31.28 16.78
CA VAL A 438 -31.43 30.80 15.50
C VAL A 438 -30.95 29.34 15.60
N ARG A 439 -30.27 29.01 16.70
CA ARG A 439 -29.83 27.64 16.94
C ARG A 439 -31.01 26.69 17.13
N ASP A 440 -31.99 27.09 17.91
CA ASP A 440 -33.13 26.26 18.28
C ASP A 440 -34.02 25.94 17.07
N VAL A 441 -34.12 26.84 16.11
CA VAL A 441 -34.78 26.59 14.81
C VAL A 441 -34.06 25.51 14.03
N LEU A 442 -32.73 25.55 14.00
CA LEU A 442 -31.93 24.52 13.32
C LEU A 442 -31.95 23.18 14.05
N VAL A 443 -32.06 23.18 15.38
CA VAL A 443 -32.15 21.96 16.18
C VAL A 443 -33.55 21.33 16.10
N ALA A 444 -34.57 22.14 15.94
CA ALA A 444 -35.97 21.67 15.83
C ALA A 444 -36.30 21.09 14.45
N ASP A 445 -35.46 21.31 13.46
CA ASP A 445 -35.66 20.81 12.10
C ASP A 445 -34.77 19.56 11.88
N ASP A 446 -35.38 18.40 11.72
CA ASP A 446 -34.71 17.10 11.56
C ASP A 446 -33.76 17.02 10.34
N ARG A 447 -33.82 17.99 9.43
CA ARG A 447 -32.90 18.08 8.28
C ARG A 447 -31.49 18.48 8.68
N TYR A 448 -31.28 19.03 9.87
CA TYR A 448 -29.98 19.57 10.28
C TYR A 448 -29.40 18.82 11.47
N VAL A 449 -28.10 18.53 11.41
CA VAL A 449 -27.31 18.09 12.55
C VAL A 449 -26.30 19.17 12.94
N LEU A 450 -26.65 19.91 13.96
CA LEU A 450 -25.83 20.99 14.45
C LEU A 450 -24.65 20.46 15.28
N ARG A 451 -23.43 20.86 14.92
CA ARG A 451 -22.25 20.73 15.77
C ARG A 451 -21.93 22.11 16.32
N THR A 452 -22.28 22.35 17.57
CA THR A 452 -21.93 23.59 18.27
C THR A 452 -20.43 23.56 18.58
N THR A 453 -19.65 24.39 17.92
CA THR A 453 -18.36 24.82 18.43
C THR A 453 -18.68 25.99 19.37
N GLY A 454 -18.55 25.75 20.68
CA GLY A 454 -18.71 26.67 21.82
C GLY A 454 -19.23 28.05 21.52
N ALA A 455 -20.41 28.33 21.99
CA ALA A 455 -20.90 29.68 22.10
C ALA A 455 -19.95 30.47 23.00
N ASP A 456 -19.67 31.70 22.62
CA ASP A 456 -18.92 32.75 23.26
C ASP A 456 -17.60 33.13 22.57
N ALA A 457 -17.65 33.27 21.27
CA ALA A 457 -16.69 34.13 20.61
C ALA A 457 -17.08 35.59 20.98
N GLY A 458 -16.29 36.19 21.83
CA GLY A 458 -16.58 37.51 22.41
C GLY A 458 -16.84 38.58 21.38
N GLY A 459 -17.89 39.35 21.65
CA GLY A 459 -18.12 40.69 21.15
C GLY A 459 -18.44 40.80 19.67
N GLY A 460 -19.74 40.95 19.38
CA GLY A 460 -20.20 41.50 18.11
C GLY A 460 -19.49 42.83 17.83
N ARG A 461 -19.11 43.06 16.58
CA ARG A 461 -18.39 44.26 16.14
C ARG A 461 -19.31 45.45 15.86
N ARG A 462 -20.62 45.23 15.82
CA ARG A 462 -21.62 46.25 15.47
C ARG A 462 -22.53 46.57 16.64
N LEU A 463 -22.61 47.80 17.03
CA LEU A 463 -23.68 48.26 17.92
C LEU A 463 -24.98 48.41 17.11
N PRO A 464 -26.14 47.86 17.54
CA PRO A 464 -26.44 47.38 18.91
C PRO A 464 -26.37 45.84 19.07
N TYR A 465 -25.53 45.13 18.34
CA TYR A 465 -25.41 43.65 18.36
C TYR A 465 -24.12 43.18 19.04
N PRO A 466 -24.08 43.12 20.39
CA PRO A 466 -22.85 42.84 21.11
C PRO A 466 -22.45 41.38 21.16
N PHE A 467 -23.29 40.46 20.66
CA PHE A 467 -23.04 39.01 20.76
C PHE A 467 -22.85 38.40 19.36
N GLY A 468 -21.64 37.95 19.07
CA GLY A 468 -21.32 37.19 17.87
C GLY A 468 -21.66 35.69 18.01
N PHE A 469 -22.10 35.05 16.96
CA PHE A 469 -22.26 33.60 16.92
C PHE A 469 -21.74 33.02 15.62
N SER A 470 -21.25 31.77 15.70
CA SER A 470 -20.87 30.97 14.56
C SER A 470 -21.40 29.55 14.74
N MET A 471 -22.12 29.06 13.76
CA MET A 471 -22.75 27.74 13.79
C MET A 471 -22.34 26.96 12.54
N ARG A 472 -22.03 25.67 12.73
CA ARG A 472 -21.77 24.73 11.64
C ARG A 472 -22.75 23.60 11.74
N THR A 473 -23.47 23.32 10.66
CA THR A 473 -24.45 22.25 10.62
C THR A 473 -24.28 21.41 9.38
N LYS A 474 -24.50 20.10 9.54
CA LYS A 474 -24.63 19.17 8.44
C LYS A 474 -26.09 19.05 8.06
N VAL A 475 -26.40 19.10 6.78
CA VAL A 475 -27.73 18.88 6.24
C VAL A 475 -27.88 17.39 5.91
N ILE A 476 -28.82 16.70 6.58
CA ILE A 476 -29.08 15.27 6.34
C ILE A 476 -29.94 15.07 5.11
N ASP A 477 -30.95 15.96 4.92
CA ASP A 477 -31.81 15.98 3.74
C ASP A 477 -31.66 17.33 3.03
N PRO A 478 -30.85 17.41 1.98
CA PRO A 478 -30.62 18.67 1.25
C PRO A 478 -31.83 19.13 0.42
N GLY A 479 -32.96 18.45 0.50
CA GLY A 479 -34.19 18.78 -0.23
C GLY A 479 -34.35 17.94 -1.50
N PRO A 480 -35.50 17.99 -2.15
CA PRO A 480 -35.82 17.16 -3.30
C PRO A 480 -34.89 17.45 -4.47
N VAL A 481 -34.21 16.41 -4.91
CA VAL A 481 -33.55 16.40 -6.23
C VAL A 481 -34.69 16.57 -7.24
N LYS A 482 -34.80 17.74 -7.89
CA LYS A 482 -35.72 17.91 -9.02
C LYS A 482 -35.26 16.95 -10.12
N SER A 483 -35.95 15.81 -10.24
CA SER A 483 -35.92 15.01 -11.44
C SER A 483 -36.50 15.89 -12.54
N ASP A 484 -35.71 16.14 -13.58
CA ASP A 484 -36.22 16.80 -14.81
C ASP A 484 -37.43 16.00 -15.31
N PRO A 485 -38.57 16.65 -15.56
CA PRO A 485 -39.78 15.95 -16.04
C PRO A 485 -39.67 15.45 -17.48
N ASP A 486 -38.54 15.66 -18.17
CA ASP A 486 -38.37 15.31 -19.58
C ASP A 486 -37.68 13.94 -19.84
N SER A 487 -37.42 13.13 -18.81
CA SER A 487 -36.81 11.81 -19.00
C SER A 487 -37.80 10.62 -19.04
N GLU A 488 -39.12 10.88 -19.03
CA GLU A 488 -40.17 9.86 -19.12
C GLU A 488 -40.86 9.76 -20.50
N SER A 489 -40.12 9.93 -21.59
CA SER A 489 -40.67 9.63 -22.90
C SER A 489 -39.61 9.07 -23.81
N ASP A 490 -39.29 7.80 -23.69
CA ASP A 490 -38.80 6.92 -24.76
C ASP A 490 -38.57 5.51 -24.25
N SER A 491 -39.64 4.90 -23.71
CA SER A 491 -39.71 3.45 -23.53
C SER A 491 -41.06 2.95 -24.01
N GLU A 492 -41.34 3.12 -25.27
CA GLU A 492 -42.39 2.35 -25.91
C GLU A 492 -41.87 1.73 -27.21
N SER A 493 -42.09 0.42 -27.24
CA SER A 493 -42.22 -0.44 -28.41
C SER A 493 -41.00 -0.66 -29.30
N ASP A 494 -40.43 -1.85 -29.15
CA ASP A 494 -40.35 -2.74 -30.30
C ASP A 494 -40.32 -4.21 -29.80
N SER A 495 -41.52 -4.69 -29.60
CA SER A 495 -41.84 -6.12 -29.74
C SER A 495 -42.32 -6.27 -31.17
N GLU A 496 -41.63 -7.01 -32.00
CA GLU A 496 -42.29 -7.91 -32.97
C GLU A 496 -41.24 -8.69 -33.78
N THR A 497 -41.42 -9.95 -33.64
CA THR A 497 -41.60 -10.98 -34.70
C THR A 497 -40.40 -11.24 -35.61
N GLY A 498 -39.78 -12.40 -35.53
CA GLY A 498 -40.35 -13.62 -36.11
C GLY A 498 -39.69 -13.96 -37.45
N GLY A 499 -39.32 -15.20 -37.64
CA GLY A 499 -39.10 -15.81 -38.96
C GLY A 499 -37.70 -16.40 -39.16
N GLU A 500 -37.53 -17.68 -38.93
CA GLU A 500 -37.39 -18.79 -39.93
C GLU A 500 -36.60 -18.39 -41.19
N GLU A 501 -35.36 -18.84 -41.27
CA GLU A 501 -34.83 -19.87 -42.21
C GLU A 501 -33.36 -20.15 -41.89
#